data_aff2a96d12bc25404ebc2c2d5d1213ea
#
_entry.id   aff2a96d12bc25404ebc2c2d5d1213ea
#
_cell.length_a   1.000
_cell.length_b   1.000
_cell.length_c   1.000
_cell.angle_alpha   90.00
_cell.angle_beta   90.00
_cell.angle_gamma   90.00
#
_symmetry.space_group_name_H-M   'P 1'
#
loop_
_entity.id
_entity.type
_entity.pdbx_description
1 polymer ?
#
loop_
_entity_poly.entity_id
_entity_poly.type
_entity_poly.pdbx_seq_one_letter_code
_entity_poly.pdbx_strand_id
1 'polypeptide(L)'
;MLPSYTETRLELLGYDDKEKAFTVKSPFTGHLCKIADTFAEMFPLWAGRILITAENEKWASTAANVATGFATSVIMAPAEAATERAVPATETPDNRPGVLIQIYNRDRFTLKHQLMERIGQCIMTCPTTAAFNGLPNAKRKLNVGRSLSLFGDGFQKKTTVGGRKCWRIPVMEGDFIVEDTFGATEAVAGGNFLVLAETQAAGLKAAEAAAGAIRARTTDVIVPFPGGICRAGSKAGSLKYKLMASTNHPYCPKLKTVVPDSQVPENVNCVYEIVINGLTLDAVKNAMKEGVKAAASTQGIVSISAGNYGGKLGPYKAFLKEALEIT
;
A
#
# COMPACT_ATOMS: atom_id res chain seq x y z
N MET A 1 0.29 22.99 6.40
CA MET A 1 1.56 22.88 5.66
C MET A 1 2.43 21.85 6.38
N LEU A 2 2.70 20.69 5.77
CA LEU A 2 3.72 19.79 6.26
C LEU A 2 5.07 20.47 6.00
N PRO A 3 6.04 20.42 6.94
CA PRO A 3 7.34 21.01 6.71
C PRO A 3 7.99 20.38 5.49
N SER A 4 8.70 21.17 4.69
CA SER A 4 9.53 20.70 3.58
C SER A 4 10.53 19.71 4.16
N TYR A 5 10.26 18.42 4.01
CA TYR A 5 11.17 17.36 4.44
C TYR A 5 12.34 17.32 3.46
N THR A 6 13.41 18.01 3.80
CA THR A 6 14.75 17.69 3.32
C THR A 6 15.04 16.22 3.62
N GLU A 7 15.83 15.59 2.78
CA GLU A 7 16.21 14.17 2.87
C GLU A 7 16.58 13.78 4.31
N THR A 8 15.75 12.94 4.95
CA THR A 8 15.94 12.59 6.37
C THR A 8 17.03 11.53 6.45
N ARG A 9 18.27 11.93 6.69
CA ARG A 9 19.36 11.00 6.97
C ARG A 9 19.46 10.79 8.48
N LEU A 10 19.14 9.58 8.95
CA LEU A 10 19.35 9.19 10.35
C LEU A 10 20.85 9.06 10.64
N GLU A 11 21.30 9.56 11.78
CA GLU A 11 22.66 9.38 12.26
C GLU A 11 22.76 8.00 12.94
N LEU A 12 23.60 7.11 12.42
CA LEU A 12 23.89 5.82 13.06
C LEU A 12 24.87 6.05 14.22
N LEU A 13 24.48 5.67 15.44
CA LEU A 13 25.32 5.80 16.62
C LEU A 13 26.05 4.50 17.00
N GLY A 14 25.49 3.32 16.65
CA GLY A 14 26.12 2.03 16.95
C GLY A 14 25.18 0.86 16.74
N TYR A 15 25.72 -0.34 16.98
CA TYR A 15 25.01 -1.61 16.92
C TYR A 15 25.16 -2.34 18.25
N ASP A 16 24.06 -2.90 18.76
CA ASP A 16 24.03 -3.71 19.98
C ASP A 16 23.87 -5.19 19.60
N ASP A 17 24.94 -5.97 19.83
CA ASP A 17 24.97 -7.40 19.52
C ASP A 17 23.99 -8.25 20.36
N LYS A 18 23.67 -7.80 21.57
CA LYS A 18 22.74 -8.53 22.46
C LYS A 18 21.29 -8.34 22.04
N GLU A 19 20.94 -7.09 21.71
CA GLU A 19 19.60 -6.74 21.26
C GLU A 19 19.41 -6.94 19.74
N LYS A 20 20.48 -7.14 19.00
CA LYS A 20 20.51 -7.18 17.52
C LYS A 20 19.77 -5.99 16.92
N ALA A 21 20.19 -4.80 17.29
CA ALA A 21 19.58 -3.57 16.90
C ALA A 21 20.59 -2.45 16.67
N PHE A 22 20.31 -1.60 15.70
CA PHE A 22 21.02 -0.36 15.42
C PHE A 22 20.42 0.76 16.23
N THR A 23 21.23 1.56 16.90
CA THR A 23 20.79 2.81 17.55
C THR A 23 21.00 3.96 16.58
N VAL A 24 19.92 4.67 16.28
CA VAL A 24 19.92 5.83 15.40
C VAL A 24 19.45 7.08 16.12
N LYS A 25 19.90 8.24 15.65
CA LYS A 25 19.48 9.54 16.14
C LYS A 25 18.85 10.36 15.01
N SER A 26 17.72 10.95 15.29
CA SER A 26 17.10 11.90 14.38
C SER A 26 17.87 13.22 14.37
N PRO A 27 18.30 13.72 13.20
CA PRO A 27 19.02 14.99 13.11
C PRO A 27 18.14 16.19 13.42
N PHE A 28 16.80 16.03 13.34
CA PHE A 28 15.85 17.14 13.55
C PHE A 28 15.38 17.25 14.99
N THR A 29 15.17 16.14 15.66
CA THR A 29 14.58 16.11 17.01
C THR A 29 15.60 15.70 18.08
N GLY A 30 16.76 15.18 17.69
CA GLY A 30 17.72 14.57 18.60
C GLY A 30 17.23 13.25 19.22
N HIS A 31 16.03 12.77 18.81
CA HIS A 31 15.42 11.56 19.34
C HIS A 31 16.24 10.32 18.99
N LEU A 32 16.36 9.40 19.95
CA LEU A 32 17.04 8.12 19.78
C LEU A 32 16.00 7.03 19.53
N CYS A 33 16.23 6.22 18.50
CA CYS A 33 15.37 5.08 18.18
C CYS A 33 16.22 3.84 17.89
N LYS A 34 15.75 2.66 18.27
CA LYS A 34 16.38 1.38 17.90
C LYS A 34 15.74 0.84 16.62
N ILE A 35 16.55 0.35 15.69
CA ILE A 35 16.09 -0.35 14.49
C ILE A 35 16.60 -1.78 14.56
N ALA A 36 15.67 -2.74 14.65
CA ALA A 36 16.01 -4.15 14.76
C ALA A 36 16.76 -4.64 13.51
N ASP A 37 17.80 -5.43 13.69
CA ASP A 37 18.50 -6.11 12.58
C ASP A 37 17.67 -7.30 12.11
N THR A 38 16.62 -6.99 11.39
CA THR A 38 15.64 -7.95 10.88
C THR A 38 15.16 -7.54 9.48
N PHE A 39 14.21 -8.27 8.94
CA PHE A 39 13.70 -8.05 7.59
C PHE A 39 12.17 -8.21 7.54
N ALA A 40 11.55 -7.53 6.58
CA ALA A 40 10.20 -7.82 6.13
C ALA A 40 10.21 -8.99 5.17
N GLU A 41 9.27 -9.92 5.33
CA GLU A 41 9.09 -11.06 4.43
C GLU A 41 7.90 -10.80 3.51
N MET A 42 8.14 -10.89 2.19
CA MET A 42 7.19 -10.47 1.17
C MET A 42 6.94 -11.59 0.16
N PHE A 43 5.81 -11.50 -0.51
CA PHE A 43 5.34 -12.54 -1.43
C PHE A 43 4.79 -11.96 -2.74
N PRO A 44 4.74 -12.76 -3.83
CA PRO A 44 4.18 -12.30 -5.10
C PRO A 44 2.67 -12.23 -5.06
N LEU A 45 2.11 -11.14 -5.61
CA LEU A 45 0.71 -11.01 -6.01
C LEU A 45 0.63 -10.48 -7.44
N TRP A 46 -0.52 -10.68 -8.08
CA TRP A 46 -0.84 -10.03 -9.34
C TRP A 46 -1.42 -8.64 -9.09
N ALA A 47 -0.87 -7.64 -9.77
CA ALA A 47 -1.33 -6.25 -9.70
C ALA A 47 -1.95 -5.78 -11.00
N GLY A 48 -3.04 -5.01 -10.86
CA GLY A 48 -3.62 -4.14 -11.86
C GLY A 48 -3.59 -2.69 -11.38
N ARG A 49 -3.49 -1.74 -12.30
CA ARG A 49 -3.45 -0.31 -12.01
C ARG A 49 -4.47 0.41 -12.88
N ILE A 50 -5.32 1.21 -12.27
CA ILE A 50 -6.37 1.96 -12.94
C ILE A 50 -6.06 3.44 -12.81
N LEU A 51 -6.10 4.16 -13.91
CA LEU A 51 -6.18 5.62 -13.93
C LEU A 51 -7.66 5.99 -14.04
N ILE A 52 -8.18 6.63 -13.01
CA ILE A 52 -9.52 7.17 -12.94
C ILE A 52 -9.43 8.66 -13.26
N THR A 53 -10.18 9.15 -14.24
CA THR A 53 -10.32 10.59 -14.51
C THR A 53 -11.76 11.04 -14.26
N ALA A 54 -11.95 12.33 -13.98
CA ALA A 54 -13.27 12.93 -13.81
C ALA A 54 -13.21 14.42 -14.15
N GLU A 55 -14.36 15.09 -14.15
CA GLU A 55 -14.48 16.54 -14.41
C GLU A 55 -13.59 17.37 -13.47
N ASN A 56 -13.42 16.91 -12.23
CA ASN A 56 -12.56 17.56 -11.24
C ASN A 56 -11.96 16.53 -10.25
N GLU A 57 -10.98 16.97 -9.47
CA GLU A 57 -10.26 16.15 -8.50
C GLU A 57 -11.17 15.52 -7.43
N LYS A 58 -12.24 16.21 -7.04
CA LYS A 58 -13.19 15.71 -6.06
C LYS A 58 -13.83 14.40 -6.53
N TRP A 59 -14.34 14.37 -7.76
CA TRP A 59 -15.01 13.18 -8.29
C TRP A 59 -14.05 12.05 -8.62
N ALA A 60 -12.85 12.36 -9.12
CA ALA A 60 -11.79 11.36 -9.32
C ALA A 60 -11.39 10.71 -7.98
N SER A 61 -11.20 11.51 -6.92
CA SER A 61 -10.87 11.02 -5.57
C SER A 61 -12.03 10.27 -4.92
N THR A 62 -13.29 10.71 -5.14
CA THR A 62 -14.46 10.01 -4.65
C THR A 62 -14.55 8.61 -5.24
N ALA A 63 -14.42 8.48 -6.56
CA ALA A 63 -14.43 7.18 -7.24
C ALA A 63 -13.27 6.28 -6.78
N ALA A 64 -12.06 6.86 -6.64
CA ALA A 64 -10.89 6.14 -6.15
C ALA A 64 -11.08 5.59 -4.73
N ASN A 65 -11.61 6.39 -3.81
CA ASN A 65 -11.88 5.99 -2.43
C ASN A 65 -12.90 4.85 -2.34
N VAL A 66 -13.97 4.91 -3.14
CA VAL A 66 -14.98 3.84 -3.19
C VAL A 66 -14.39 2.59 -3.84
N ALA A 67 -13.66 2.73 -4.95
CA ALA A 67 -13.04 1.61 -5.66
C ALA A 67 -11.94 0.90 -4.86
N THR A 68 -11.31 1.56 -3.90
CA THR A 68 -10.29 0.99 -3.02
C THR A 68 -10.83 0.55 -1.66
N GLY A 69 -12.12 0.75 -1.38
CA GLY A 69 -12.78 0.31 -0.15
C GLY A 69 -12.83 -1.20 0.00
N PHE A 70 -12.86 -1.69 1.27
CA PHE A 70 -12.83 -3.10 1.68
C PHE A 70 -11.77 -3.93 0.94
N ALA A 71 -10.52 -3.47 1.02
CA ALA A 71 -9.41 -4.06 0.27
C ALA A 71 -8.08 -3.97 1.03
N THR A 72 -8.06 -4.43 2.29
CA THR A 72 -6.90 -4.33 3.19
C THR A 72 -5.93 -5.50 3.05
N SER A 73 -6.45 -6.74 3.05
CA SER A 73 -5.63 -7.95 2.93
C SER A 73 -6.44 -9.07 2.29
N VAL A 74 -5.85 -9.76 1.32
CA VAL A 74 -6.42 -10.94 0.65
C VAL A 74 -6.66 -12.14 1.58
N ILE A 75 -6.30 -12.04 2.86
CA ILE A 75 -6.67 -13.04 3.89
C ILE A 75 -8.18 -13.05 4.09
N MET A 76 -8.82 -11.88 4.15
CA MET A 76 -10.25 -11.74 4.43
C MET A 76 -10.97 -10.78 3.47
N ALA A 77 -10.26 -9.84 2.85
CA ALA A 77 -10.83 -8.93 1.86
C ALA A 77 -10.73 -9.52 0.44
N PRO A 78 -11.61 -9.10 -0.48
CA PRO A 78 -11.63 -9.60 -1.85
C PRO A 78 -10.39 -9.20 -2.68
N ALA A 79 -9.67 -8.16 -2.25
CA ALA A 79 -8.43 -7.68 -2.84
C ALA A 79 -7.63 -6.88 -1.82
N GLU A 80 -6.40 -6.48 -2.19
CA GLU A 80 -5.67 -5.39 -1.54
C GLU A 80 -5.64 -4.21 -2.51
N ALA A 81 -6.09 -3.04 -2.10
CA ALA A 81 -6.13 -1.87 -2.97
C ALA A 81 -6.00 -0.56 -2.18
N ALA A 82 -5.38 0.42 -2.81
CA ALA A 82 -5.35 1.79 -2.31
C ALA A 82 -5.09 2.79 -3.45
N THR A 83 -5.32 4.05 -3.14
CA THR A 83 -4.87 5.17 -3.96
C THR A 83 -3.36 5.26 -3.92
N GLU A 84 -2.75 5.38 -5.10
CA GLU A 84 -1.33 5.59 -5.25
C GLU A 84 -0.99 7.08 -5.24
N ARG A 85 -1.53 7.84 -6.22
CA ARG A 85 -1.31 9.28 -6.35
C ARG A 85 -2.38 9.98 -7.17
N ALA A 86 -2.48 11.28 -6.99
CA ALA A 86 -3.18 12.14 -7.94
C ALA A 86 -2.40 12.27 -9.26
N VAL A 87 -3.10 12.52 -10.36
CA VAL A 87 -2.53 12.68 -11.70
C VAL A 87 -3.05 14.00 -12.29
N PRO A 88 -2.15 14.92 -12.65
CA PRO A 88 -2.57 16.17 -13.27
C PRO A 88 -3.20 15.91 -14.65
N ALA A 89 -4.09 16.77 -15.08
CA ALA A 89 -4.80 16.67 -16.36
C ALA A 89 -3.87 16.52 -17.57
N THR A 90 -2.69 17.14 -17.52
CA THR A 90 -1.68 17.08 -18.59
C THR A 90 -1.06 15.70 -18.80
N GLU A 91 -1.20 14.79 -17.82
CA GLU A 91 -0.68 13.41 -17.88
C GLU A 91 -1.77 12.37 -18.21
N THR A 92 -3.02 12.80 -18.38
CA THR A 92 -4.16 11.89 -18.60
C THR A 92 -4.57 11.85 -20.08
N PRO A 93 -5.16 10.72 -20.54
CA PRO A 93 -5.52 10.55 -21.95
C PRO A 93 -6.62 11.51 -22.44
N ASP A 94 -7.46 11.99 -21.53
CA ASP A 94 -8.63 12.83 -21.81
C ASP A 94 -8.50 14.26 -21.29
N ASN A 95 -7.30 14.66 -20.86
CA ASN A 95 -6.96 15.98 -20.32
C ASN A 95 -7.83 16.41 -19.13
N ARG A 96 -8.27 15.45 -18.31
CA ARG A 96 -9.01 15.69 -17.07
C ARG A 96 -8.18 15.25 -15.86
N PRO A 97 -8.32 15.89 -14.68
CA PRO A 97 -7.61 15.46 -13.49
C PRO A 97 -7.96 14.01 -13.14
N GLY A 98 -6.99 13.29 -12.62
CA GLY A 98 -7.15 11.87 -12.34
C GLY A 98 -6.51 11.40 -11.05
N VAL A 99 -6.74 10.13 -10.74
CA VAL A 99 -6.15 9.40 -9.61
C VAL A 99 -5.72 8.02 -10.09
N LEU A 100 -4.50 7.62 -9.77
CA LEU A 100 -4.03 6.25 -9.92
C LEU A 100 -4.37 5.44 -8.67
N ILE A 101 -4.95 4.26 -8.89
CA ILE A 101 -5.15 3.24 -7.87
C ILE A 101 -4.48 1.94 -8.29
N GLN A 102 -4.02 1.15 -7.33
CA GLN A 102 -3.52 -0.21 -7.56
C GLN A 102 -4.43 -1.21 -6.86
N ILE A 103 -4.58 -2.38 -7.49
CA ILE A 103 -5.39 -3.49 -6.99
C ILE A 103 -4.57 -4.77 -7.13
N TYR A 104 -4.48 -5.53 -6.03
CA TYR A 104 -3.68 -6.75 -5.95
C TYR A 104 -4.56 -7.95 -5.64
N ASN A 105 -4.21 -9.10 -6.21
CA ASN A 105 -4.84 -10.37 -5.89
C ASN A 105 -3.88 -11.56 -6.10
N ARG A 106 -4.26 -12.72 -5.58
CA ARG A 106 -3.43 -13.95 -5.63
C ARG A 106 -3.23 -14.48 -7.04
N ASP A 107 -4.21 -14.30 -7.91
CA ASP A 107 -4.20 -14.79 -9.28
C ASP A 107 -4.85 -13.80 -10.26
N ARG A 108 -4.59 -13.99 -11.55
CA ARG A 108 -5.06 -13.10 -12.62
C ARG A 108 -6.58 -13.17 -12.86
N PHE A 109 -7.20 -14.31 -12.59
CA PHE A 109 -8.63 -14.47 -12.79
C PHE A 109 -9.40 -13.65 -11.75
N THR A 110 -9.06 -13.83 -10.49
CA THR A 110 -9.63 -13.03 -9.38
C THR A 110 -9.31 -11.55 -9.54
N LEU A 111 -8.06 -11.21 -9.95
CA LEU A 111 -7.70 -9.82 -10.25
C LEU A 111 -8.60 -9.22 -11.34
N LYS A 112 -8.85 -9.96 -12.45
CA LYS A 112 -9.75 -9.50 -13.51
C LYS A 112 -11.15 -9.21 -12.98
N HIS A 113 -11.70 -10.09 -12.14
CA HIS A 113 -13.03 -9.89 -11.52
C HIS A 113 -13.03 -8.63 -10.65
N GLN A 114 -12.02 -8.46 -9.80
CA GLN A 114 -11.90 -7.27 -8.94
C GLN A 114 -11.79 -5.97 -9.75
N LEU A 115 -11.04 -5.97 -10.85
CA LEU A 115 -10.99 -4.82 -11.77
C LEU A 115 -12.37 -4.54 -12.37
N MET A 116 -13.09 -5.57 -12.85
CA MET A 116 -14.40 -5.41 -13.46
C MET A 116 -15.44 -4.89 -12.44
N GLU A 117 -15.50 -5.50 -11.27
CA GLU A 117 -16.45 -5.13 -10.22
C GLU A 117 -16.23 -3.68 -9.75
N ARG A 118 -14.98 -3.29 -9.51
CA ARG A 118 -14.64 -1.94 -9.02
C ARG A 118 -14.82 -0.88 -10.10
N ILE A 119 -14.45 -1.17 -11.35
CA ILE A 119 -14.73 -0.24 -12.45
C ILE A 119 -16.24 -0.12 -12.68
N GLY A 120 -16.98 -1.25 -12.73
CA GLY A 120 -18.40 -1.25 -12.99
C GLY A 120 -19.25 -0.66 -11.88
N GLN A 121 -18.92 -0.95 -10.62
CA GLN A 121 -19.78 -0.58 -9.48
C GLN A 121 -19.32 0.66 -8.71
N CYS A 122 -18.05 1.02 -8.82
CA CYS A 122 -17.52 2.16 -8.05
C CYS A 122 -17.13 3.33 -8.95
N ILE A 123 -16.61 3.06 -10.16
CA ILE A 123 -16.13 4.11 -11.06
C ILE A 123 -17.22 4.50 -12.06
N MET A 124 -17.79 3.56 -12.82
CA MET A 124 -18.83 3.86 -13.82
C MET A 124 -20.09 4.49 -13.21
N THR A 125 -20.40 4.17 -11.97
CA THR A 125 -21.54 4.74 -11.23
C THR A 125 -21.24 6.12 -10.61
N CYS A 126 -19.98 6.53 -10.58
CA CYS A 126 -19.58 7.83 -10.05
C CYS A 126 -19.66 8.90 -11.15
N PRO A 127 -20.25 10.07 -10.87
CA PRO A 127 -20.46 11.12 -11.87
C PRO A 127 -19.17 11.51 -12.62
N THR A 128 -19.28 11.73 -13.92
CA THR A 128 -18.28 12.28 -14.83
C THR A 128 -17.02 11.43 -15.06
N THR A 129 -16.94 10.24 -14.50
CA THR A 129 -15.71 9.43 -14.49
C THR A 129 -15.41 8.76 -15.84
N ALA A 130 -14.14 8.43 -16.03
CA ALA A 130 -13.65 7.47 -17.01
C ALA A 130 -12.55 6.59 -16.39
N ALA A 131 -12.30 5.41 -16.99
CA ALA A 131 -11.30 4.47 -16.50
C ALA A 131 -10.31 4.07 -17.59
N PHE A 132 -9.03 4.28 -17.32
CA PHE A 132 -7.93 3.94 -18.24
C PHE A 132 -6.95 2.98 -17.58
N ASN A 133 -6.26 2.21 -18.41
CA ASN A 133 -5.22 1.28 -17.98
C ASN A 133 -3.98 2.03 -17.47
N GLY A 134 -3.63 1.84 -16.20
CA GLY A 134 -2.43 2.40 -15.56
C GLY A 134 -1.15 1.58 -15.80
N LEU A 135 -1.24 0.42 -16.48
CA LEU A 135 -0.10 -0.46 -16.82
C LEU A 135 -0.04 -0.71 -18.35
N PRO A 136 0.15 0.32 -19.19
CA PRO A 136 0.09 0.18 -20.65
C PRO A 136 1.16 -0.79 -21.18
N ASN A 137 2.31 -0.90 -20.53
CA ASN A 137 3.44 -1.73 -20.96
C ASN A 137 3.44 -3.16 -20.39
N ALA A 138 2.44 -3.52 -19.56
CA ALA A 138 2.36 -4.88 -19.01
C ALA A 138 2.21 -5.92 -20.12
N LYS A 139 2.99 -7.00 -20.04
CA LYS A 139 2.95 -8.11 -21.02
C LYS A 139 1.60 -8.84 -21.02
N ARG A 140 0.94 -8.91 -19.88
CA ARG A 140 -0.39 -9.54 -19.75
C ARG A 140 -1.48 -8.47 -19.84
N LYS A 141 -2.49 -8.74 -20.67
CA LYS A 141 -3.66 -7.88 -20.85
C LYS A 141 -4.92 -8.64 -20.45
N LEU A 142 -5.78 -7.99 -19.68
CA LEU A 142 -7.07 -8.49 -19.24
C LEU A 142 -8.17 -7.76 -19.99
N ASN A 143 -9.12 -8.48 -20.58
CA ASN A 143 -10.24 -7.90 -21.35
C ASN A 143 -11.31 -7.30 -20.42
N VAL A 144 -10.93 -6.34 -19.59
CA VAL A 144 -11.82 -5.72 -18.59
C VAL A 144 -12.80 -4.77 -19.26
N GLY A 145 -12.33 -3.76 -19.99
CA GLY A 145 -13.21 -2.79 -20.64
C GLY A 145 -14.08 -3.41 -21.70
N ARG A 146 -13.56 -4.39 -22.48
CA ARG A 146 -14.35 -5.17 -23.42
C ARG A 146 -15.50 -5.91 -22.73
N SER A 147 -15.25 -6.49 -21.55
CA SER A 147 -16.31 -7.20 -20.80
C SER A 147 -17.33 -6.21 -20.24
N LEU A 148 -16.90 -5.06 -19.71
CA LEU A 148 -17.77 -4.02 -19.20
C LEU A 148 -18.60 -3.34 -20.29
N SER A 149 -18.09 -3.27 -21.54
CA SER A 149 -18.82 -2.66 -22.65
C SER A 149 -20.16 -3.35 -22.95
N LEU A 150 -20.32 -4.61 -22.59
CA LEU A 150 -21.57 -5.35 -22.74
C LEU A 150 -22.73 -4.75 -21.94
N PHE A 151 -22.45 -3.98 -20.89
CA PHE A 151 -23.44 -3.20 -20.16
C PHE A 151 -24.19 -2.21 -21.06
N GLY A 152 -23.58 -1.79 -22.18
CA GLY A 152 -24.22 -0.92 -23.17
C GLY A 152 -25.31 -1.59 -24.03
N ASP A 153 -25.58 -2.89 -23.86
CA ASP A 153 -26.67 -3.64 -24.48
C ASP A 153 -26.81 -3.45 -26.01
N GLY A 154 -25.66 -3.38 -26.70
CA GLY A 154 -25.59 -3.15 -28.14
C GLY A 154 -25.42 -1.67 -28.55
N PHE A 155 -25.64 -0.73 -27.65
CA PHE A 155 -25.47 0.70 -27.94
C PHE A 155 -24.04 1.21 -27.71
N GLN A 156 -23.17 0.42 -27.09
CA GLN A 156 -21.77 0.77 -26.91
C GLN A 156 -21.03 0.88 -28.24
N LYS A 157 -20.06 1.79 -28.30
CA LYS A 157 -19.26 2.03 -29.52
C LYS A 157 -17.77 2.01 -29.20
N LYS A 158 -16.96 1.52 -30.13
CA LYS A 158 -15.50 1.68 -30.07
C LYS A 158 -15.14 3.15 -30.30
N THR A 159 -14.15 3.61 -29.56
CA THR A 159 -13.61 4.96 -29.69
C THR A 159 -12.10 4.98 -29.40
N THR A 160 -11.47 6.11 -29.64
CA THR A 160 -10.06 6.36 -29.29
C THR A 160 -9.99 7.64 -28.45
N VAL A 161 -9.31 7.59 -27.32
CA VAL A 161 -9.08 8.73 -26.44
C VAL A 161 -7.59 8.78 -26.09
N GLY A 162 -6.93 9.91 -26.37
CA GLY A 162 -5.49 10.05 -26.17
C GLY A 162 -4.66 8.94 -26.84
N GLY A 163 -5.06 8.48 -28.03
CA GLY A 163 -4.41 7.37 -28.73
C GLY A 163 -4.72 5.96 -28.18
N ARG A 164 -5.53 5.84 -27.14
CA ARG A 164 -5.90 4.57 -26.48
C ARG A 164 -7.20 4.00 -27.03
N LYS A 165 -7.25 2.70 -27.30
CA LYS A 165 -8.47 2.01 -27.72
C LYS A 165 -9.44 1.90 -26.55
N CYS A 166 -10.61 2.51 -26.68
CA CYS A 166 -11.61 2.58 -25.63
C CYS A 166 -12.98 2.11 -26.12
N TRP A 167 -13.86 1.86 -25.17
CA TRP A 167 -15.31 1.73 -25.37
C TRP A 167 -15.99 2.97 -24.82
N ARG A 168 -16.98 3.43 -25.56
CA ARG A 168 -17.95 4.44 -25.15
C ARG A 168 -19.23 3.71 -24.81
N ILE A 169 -19.61 3.72 -23.56
CA ILE A 169 -20.79 3.05 -23.02
C ILE A 169 -21.81 4.12 -22.68
N PRO A 170 -23.00 4.14 -23.32
CA PRO A 170 -24.02 5.11 -22.97
C PRO A 170 -24.55 4.87 -21.55
N VAL A 171 -24.61 5.92 -20.77
CA VAL A 171 -25.15 5.97 -19.42
C VAL A 171 -26.12 7.16 -19.30
N MET A 172 -26.91 7.26 -18.24
CA MET A 172 -27.93 8.32 -18.10
C MET A 172 -27.34 9.74 -18.11
N GLU A 173 -26.11 9.92 -17.64
CA GLU A 173 -25.39 11.19 -17.65
C GLU A 173 -24.82 11.55 -19.03
N GLY A 174 -24.57 10.56 -19.87
CA GLY A 174 -23.89 10.72 -21.15
C GLY A 174 -23.15 9.46 -21.56
N ASP A 175 -21.82 9.49 -21.60
CA ASP A 175 -21.00 8.34 -21.98
C ASP A 175 -19.95 8.02 -20.93
N PHE A 176 -19.88 6.77 -20.48
CA PHE A 176 -18.74 6.27 -19.73
C PHE A 176 -17.66 5.77 -20.67
N ILE A 177 -16.45 6.28 -20.52
CA ILE A 177 -15.28 5.87 -21.31
C ILE A 177 -14.46 4.87 -20.50
N VAL A 178 -14.18 3.70 -21.11
CA VAL A 178 -13.31 2.69 -20.49
C VAL A 178 -12.32 2.14 -21.53
N GLU A 179 -11.03 2.05 -21.16
CA GLU A 179 -10.02 1.46 -22.05
C GLU A 179 -10.29 -0.05 -22.27
N ASP A 180 -10.11 -0.55 -23.51
CA ASP A 180 -10.48 -1.92 -23.94
C ASP A 180 -9.86 -3.01 -23.04
N THR A 181 -8.57 -2.85 -22.69
CA THR A 181 -7.84 -3.84 -21.89
C THR A 181 -7.05 -3.18 -20.77
N PHE A 182 -6.90 -3.89 -19.66
CA PHE A 182 -6.08 -3.47 -18.53
C PHE A 182 -4.87 -4.37 -18.37
N GLY A 183 -3.72 -3.78 -18.07
CA GLY A 183 -2.49 -4.51 -17.80
C GLY A 183 -2.55 -5.27 -16.47
N ALA A 184 -1.88 -6.43 -16.43
CA ALA A 184 -1.61 -7.17 -15.21
C ALA A 184 -0.13 -7.56 -15.16
N THR A 185 0.49 -7.43 -14.00
CA THR A 185 1.89 -7.81 -13.76
C THR A 185 2.03 -8.55 -12.44
N GLU A 186 3.03 -9.43 -12.35
CA GLU A 186 3.47 -9.92 -11.04
C GLU A 186 4.12 -8.77 -10.29
N ALA A 187 3.81 -8.67 -9.00
CA ALA A 187 4.17 -7.56 -8.14
C ALA A 187 4.50 -8.09 -6.74
N VAL A 188 4.97 -7.24 -5.85
CA VAL A 188 5.42 -7.60 -4.50
C VAL A 188 4.45 -7.04 -3.46
N ALA A 189 4.00 -7.91 -2.56
CA ALA A 189 3.10 -7.55 -1.47
C ALA A 189 3.65 -7.97 -0.11
N GLY A 190 3.20 -7.30 0.95
CA GLY A 190 3.54 -7.62 2.32
C GLY A 190 4.86 -7.02 2.81
N GLY A 191 5.45 -6.05 2.09
CA GLY A 191 6.47 -5.19 2.69
C GLY A 191 5.91 -4.57 3.96
N ASN A 192 6.65 -4.66 5.09
CA ASN A 192 6.10 -4.16 6.34
C ASN A 192 7.17 -3.70 7.31
N PHE A 193 6.77 -2.85 8.24
CA PHE A 193 7.53 -2.57 9.44
C PHE A 193 6.58 -2.24 10.60
N LEU A 194 7.06 -2.49 11.81
CA LEU A 194 6.35 -2.29 13.06
C LEU A 194 6.91 -1.08 13.78
N VAL A 195 6.06 -0.15 14.19
CA VAL A 195 6.39 1.05 14.95
C VAL A 195 6.03 0.80 16.41
N LEU A 196 7.04 0.64 17.26
CA LEU A 196 6.90 0.36 18.68
C LEU A 196 7.06 1.66 19.48
N ALA A 197 6.02 2.10 20.16
CA ALA A 197 5.93 3.42 20.79
C ALA A 197 5.61 3.36 22.28
N GLU A 198 6.08 4.34 23.03
CA GLU A 198 5.78 4.52 24.45
C GLU A 198 4.28 4.77 24.69
N THR A 199 3.64 5.53 23.80
CA THR A 199 2.23 5.88 23.89
C THR A 199 1.50 5.68 22.57
N GLN A 200 0.18 5.54 22.63
CA GLN A 200 -0.66 5.47 21.44
C GLN A 200 -0.56 6.73 20.58
N ALA A 201 -0.49 7.90 21.20
CA ALA A 201 -0.40 9.18 20.50
C ALA A 201 0.93 9.29 19.71
N ALA A 202 2.05 8.94 20.34
CA ALA A 202 3.35 8.92 19.67
C ALA A 202 3.38 7.91 18.53
N GLY A 203 2.86 6.70 18.76
CA GLY A 203 2.79 5.66 17.74
C GLY A 203 1.94 6.06 16.54
N LEU A 204 0.76 6.65 16.76
CA LEU A 204 -0.10 7.13 15.68
C LEU A 204 0.60 8.23 14.87
N LYS A 205 1.18 9.23 15.55
CA LYS A 205 1.92 10.32 14.89
C LYS A 205 3.06 9.80 14.01
N ALA A 206 3.81 8.81 14.50
CA ALA A 206 4.90 8.20 13.73
C ALA A 206 4.39 7.39 12.53
N ALA A 207 3.31 6.63 12.71
CA ALA A 207 2.70 5.85 11.65
C ALA A 207 2.10 6.77 10.56
N GLU A 208 1.48 7.89 10.93
CA GLU A 208 1.00 8.92 9.99
C GLU A 208 2.15 9.58 9.24
N ALA A 209 3.26 9.91 9.93
CA ALA A 209 4.46 10.45 9.32
C ALA A 209 5.06 9.47 8.30
N ALA A 210 5.13 8.17 8.65
CA ALA A 210 5.60 7.12 7.78
C ALA A 210 4.73 6.97 6.52
N ALA A 211 3.42 6.81 6.70
CA ALA A 211 2.48 6.69 5.57
C ALA A 211 2.48 7.94 4.68
N GLY A 212 2.63 9.12 5.28
CA GLY A 212 2.76 10.40 4.57
C GLY A 212 4.06 10.48 3.75
N ALA A 213 5.19 10.08 4.32
CA ALA A 213 6.48 10.06 3.62
C ALA A 213 6.48 9.08 2.43
N ILE A 214 5.91 7.89 2.62
CA ILE A 214 5.75 6.90 1.54
C ILE A 214 4.96 7.51 0.38
N ARG A 215 3.77 8.07 0.64
CA ARG A 215 2.92 8.66 -0.41
C ARG A 215 3.56 9.86 -1.11
N ALA A 216 4.33 10.66 -0.38
CA ALA A 216 4.91 11.88 -0.93
C ALA A 216 6.21 11.66 -1.72
N ARG A 217 6.97 10.60 -1.42
CA ARG A 217 8.34 10.43 -1.90
C ARG A 217 8.57 9.19 -2.74
N THR A 218 7.56 8.32 -2.85
CA THR A 218 7.70 7.07 -3.60
C THR A 218 6.61 6.93 -4.64
N THR A 219 6.87 6.14 -5.67
CA THR A 219 5.95 5.81 -6.74
C THR A 219 5.82 4.31 -6.87
N ASP A 220 4.79 3.87 -7.58
CA ASP A 220 4.56 2.44 -7.87
C ASP A 220 4.28 1.58 -6.62
N VAL A 221 3.86 2.20 -5.51
CA VAL A 221 3.51 1.53 -4.26
C VAL A 221 2.17 2.02 -3.72
N ILE A 222 1.56 1.18 -2.89
CA ILE A 222 0.38 1.53 -2.08
C ILE A 222 0.54 1.04 -0.64
N VAL A 223 -0.21 1.66 0.26
CA VAL A 223 -0.40 1.25 1.65
C VAL A 223 -1.88 0.92 1.86
N PRO A 224 -2.29 -0.38 1.74
CA PRO A 224 -3.69 -0.77 1.55
C PRO A 224 -4.56 -0.69 2.82
N PHE A 225 -3.97 -0.53 4.01
CA PHE A 225 -4.76 -0.42 5.25
C PHE A 225 -5.36 0.98 5.43
N PRO A 226 -6.40 1.12 6.26
CA PRO A 226 -7.07 2.41 6.49
C PRO A 226 -6.09 3.51 6.91
N GLY A 227 -6.07 4.62 6.16
CA GLY A 227 -5.07 5.68 6.37
C GLY A 227 -3.62 5.27 6.09
N GLY A 228 -3.37 4.04 5.62
CA GLY A 228 -2.04 3.44 5.44
C GLY A 228 -1.50 2.76 6.70
N ILE A 229 -2.32 2.61 7.75
CA ILE A 229 -1.89 2.15 9.07
C ILE A 229 -2.69 0.91 9.50
N CYS A 230 -2.03 -0.16 9.87
CA CYS A 230 -2.64 -1.35 10.44
C CYS A 230 -2.49 -1.35 11.97
N ARG A 231 -3.64 -1.34 12.67
CA ARG A 231 -3.66 -1.48 14.14
C ARG A 231 -3.78 -2.94 14.61
N ALA A 232 -4.24 -3.82 13.74
CA ALA A 232 -4.57 -5.22 14.04
C ALA A 232 -3.67 -6.15 13.23
N GLY A 233 -2.35 -5.96 13.32
CA GLY A 233 -1.36 -6.81 12.66
C GLY A 233 -1.60 -8.28 12.98
N SER A 234 -1.43 -9.14 11.99
CA SER A 234 -1.66 -10.57 12.13
C SER A 234 -0.38 -11.37 11.92
N LYS A 235 -0.35 -12.56 12.49
CA LYS A 235 0.61 -13.60 12.18
C LYS A 235 -0.06 -14.76 11.46
N ALA A 236 0.70 -15.55 10.74
CA ALA A 236 0.20 -16.78 10.11
C ALA A 236 -0.24 -17.80 11.18
N GLY A 237 -1.36 -18.48 10.91
CA GLY A 237 -1.92 -19.49 11.79
C GLY A 237 -2.55 -18.94 13.07
N SER A 238 -2.82 -19.84 14.00
CA SER A 238 -3.51 -19.57 15.26
C SER A 238 -3.05 -20.57 16.33
N LEU A 239 -2.99 -20.14 17.58
CA LEU A 239 -2.62 -21.02 18.71
C LEU A 239 -3.78 -21.93 19.12
N LYS A 240 -5.00 -21.44 19.10
CA LYS A 240 -6.17 -22.12 19.65
C LYS A 240 -7.18 -22.56 18.60
N TYR A 241 -7.37 -21.76 17.56
CA TYR A 241 -8.40 -21.98 16.55
C TYR A 241 -7.79 -22.34 15.20
N LYS A 242 -8.51 -23.00 14.31
CA LYS A 242 -8.06 -23.32 12.95
C LYS A 242 -8.25 -22.10 12.02
N LEU A 243 -7.45 -21.05 12.23
CA LEU A 243 -7.48 -19.83 11.42
C LEU A 243 -6.23 -19.73 10.56
N MET A 244 -6.36 -19.16 9.37
CA MET A 244 -5.23 -18.86 8.46
C MET A 244 -4.30 -17.79 9.05
N ALA A 245 -4.88 -16.83 9.79
CA ALA A 245 -4.17 -15.77 10.47
C ALA A 245 -4.86 -15.41 11.79
N SER A 246 -4.10 -14.92 12.75
CA SER A 246 -4.58 -14.46 14.05
C SER A 246 -3.74 -13.30 14.55
N THR A 247 -4.15 -12.70 15.68
CA THR A 247 -3.44 -11.55 16.25
C THR A 247 -1.93 -11.82 16.35
N ASN A 248 -1.12 -10.82 16.04
CA ASN A 248 0.34 -10.87 16.18
C ASN A 248 0.71 -10.72 17.66
N HIS A 249 0.43 -11.77 18.46
CA HIS A 249 0.55 -11.75 19.92
C HIS A 249 1.96 -11.41 20.41
N PRO A 250 3.06 -11.78 19.72
CA PRO A 250 4.40 -11.37 20.14
C PRO A 250 4.60 -9.86 20.17
N TYR A 251 3.83 -9.12 19.36
CA TYR A 251 3.88 -7.65 19.28
C TYR A 251 2.66 -6.96 19.90
N CYS A 252 1.87 -7.65 20.71
CA CYS A 252 0.72 -7.05 21.42
C CYS A 252 1.13 -6.56 22.81
N PRO A 253 1.21 -5.24 23.08
CA PRO A 253 1.61 -4.73 24.40
C PRO A 253 0.73 -5.23 25.55
N LYS A 254 -0.56 -5.46 25.32
CA LYS A 254 -1.48 -6.02 26.31
C LYS A 254 -1.19 -7.46 26.71
N LEU A 255 -0.40 -8.17 25.91
CA LEU A 255 -0.07 -9.58 26.12
C LEU A 255 1.39 -9.77 26.55
N LYS A 256 2.19 -8.71 26.68
CA LYS A 256 3.65 -8.81 26.91
C LYS A 256 4.03 -9.57 28.20
N THR A 257 3.16 -9.59 29.20
CA THR A 257 3.37 -10.34 30.45
C THR A 257 2.71 -11.72 30.43
N VAL A 258 1.93 -12.04 29.40
CA VAL A 258 1.13 -13.28 29.30
C VAL A 258 1.78 -14.28 28.34
N VAL A 259 2.39 -13.77 27.25
CA VAL A 259 2.99 -14.63 26.22
C VAL A 259 4.51 -14.74 26.42
N PRO A 260 5.07 -15.96 26.42
CA PRO A 260 6.50 -16.16 26.69
C PRO A 260 7.41 -15.68 25.55
N ASP A 261 6.88 -15.54 24.34
CA ASP A 261 7.59 -15.11 23.13
C ASP A 261 7.38 -13.63 22.80
N SER A 262 6.98 -12.82 23.79
CA SER A 262 6.78 -11.38 23.59
C SER A 262 8.03 -10.69 23.09
N GLN A 263 7.86 -9.91 22.01
CA GLN A 263 8.89 -9.05 21.41
C GLN A 263 8.68 -7.57 21.76
N VAL A 264 7.78 -7.28 22.72
CA VAL A 264 7.44 -5.92 23.13
C VAL A 264 8.33 -5.49 24.30
N PRO A 265 9.20 -4.47 24.14
CA PRO A 265 9.96 -3.91 25.25
C PRO A 265 9.08 -3.38 26.38
N GLU A 266 9.62 -3.31 27.60
CA GLU A 266 8.87 -2.95 28.80
C GLU A 266 8.19 -1.58 28.70
N ASN A 267 8.89 -0.58 28.16
CA ASN A 267 8.40 0.80 27.99
C ASN A 267 7.50 0.98 26.75
N VAL A 268 7.23 -0.04 25.95
CA VAL A 268 6.34 0.03 24.79
C VAL A 268 4.89 -0.29 25.19
N ASN A 269 3.97 0.60 24.86
CA ASN A 269 2.54 0.46 25.15
C ASN A 269 1.66 0.51 23.90
N CYS A 270 2.24 0.76 22.72
CA CYS A 270 1.53 0.79 21.45
C CYS A 270 2.41 0.24 20.33
N VAL A 271 1.80 -0.53 19.42
CA VAL A 271 2.45 -1.00 18.19
C VAL A 271 1.49 -0.77 17.02
N TYR A 272 1.98 -0.09 15.97
CA TYR A 272 1.32 0.00 14.68
C TYR A 272 2.16 -0.66 13.60
N GLU A 273 1.51 -1.15 12.57
CA GLU A 273 2.16 -1.76 11.41
C GLU A 273 1.88 -0.92 10.16
N ILE A 274 2.89 -0.73 9.32
CA ILE A 274 2.74 -0.21 7.97
C ILE A 274 2.95 -1.39 7.02
N VAL A 275 1.96 -1.63 6.16
CA VAL A 275 2.03 -2.66 5.11
C VAL A 275 2.10 -1.99 3.76
N ILE A 276 2.99 -2.47 2.90
CA ILE A 276 3.32 -1.85 1.61
C ILE A 276 3.24 -2.92 0.52
N ASN A 277 2.50 -2.60 -0.55
CA ASN A 277 2.55 -3.36 -1.79
C ASN A 277 3.12 -2.47 -2.90
N GLY A 278 3.89 -3.05 -3.82
CA GLY A 278 4.49 -2.30 -4.91
C GLY A 278 4.63 -3.12 -6.18
N LEU A 279 4.69 -2.43 -7.32
CA LEU A 279 4.83 -3.05 -8.64
C LEU A 279 6.18 -3.75 -8.82
N THR A 280 7.19 -3.35 -8.03
CA THR A 280 8.54 -3.95 -8.02
C THR A 280 9.07 -4.08 -6.60
N LEU A 281 10.04 -4.98 -6.41
CA LEU A 281 10.73 -5.14 -5.12
C LEU A 281 11.45 -3.85 -4.70
N ASP A 282 12.11 -3.19 -5.65
CA ASP A 282 12.86 -1.95 -5.38
C ASP A 282 11.92 -0.83 -4.95
N ALA A 283 10.73 -0.73 -5.55
CA ALA A 283 9.72 0.25 -5.13
C ALA A 283 9.29 0.02 -3.67
N VAL A 284 9.05 -1.23 -3.28
CA VAL A 284 8.70 -1.58 -1.89
C VAL A 284 9.85 -1.29 -0.93
N LYS A 285 11.09 -1.66 -1.27
CA LYS A 285 12.27 -1.37 -0.46
C LYS A 285 12.47 0.14 -0.26
N ASN A 286 12.33 0.93 -1.32
CA ASN A 286 12.42 2.39 -1.23
C ASN A 286 11.30 2.97 -0.35
N ALA A 287 10.08 2.48 -0.47
CA ALA A 287 8.97 2.90 0.38
C ALA A 287 9.19 2.53 1.86
N MET A 288 9.72 1.34 2.14
CA MET A 288 10.12 0.95 3.49
C MET A 288 11.21 1.88 4.04
N LYS A 289 12.22 2.21 3.24
CA LYS A 289 13.28 3.14 3.62
C LYS A 289 12.72 4.50 4.05
N GLU A 290 11.87 5.11 3.23
CA GLU A 290 11.27 6.41 3.52
C GLU A 290 10.34 6.36 4.74
N GLY A 291 9.52 5.31 4.86
CA GLY A 291 8.62 5.12 6.00
C GLY A 291 9.37 4.90 7.32
N VAL A 292 10.38 4.04 7.33
CA VAL A 292 11.22 3.77 8.52
C VAL A 292 11.93 5.03 9.00
N LYS A 293 12.56 5.80 8.08
CA LYS A 293 13.23 7.06 8.40
C LYS A 293 12.26 8.07 9.04
N ALA A 294 11.07 8.21 8.48
CA ALA A 294 10.05 9.14 9.01
C ALA A 294 9.54 8.71 10.39
N ALA A 295 9.24 7.42 10.57
CA ALA A 295 8.79 6.90 11.85
C ALA A 295 9.88 7.04 12.95
N ALA A 296 11.11 6.63 12.67
CA ALA A 296 12.23 6.68 13.62
C ALA A 296 12.60 8.12 14.03
N SER A 297 12.25 9.11 13.23
CA SER A 297 12.46 10.53 13.54
C SER A 297 11.41 11.12 14.48
N THR A 298 10.36 10.37 14.80
CA THR A 298 9.24 10.86 15.62
C THR A 298 9.52 10.58 17.11
N GLN A 299 9.30 11.58 17.94
CA GLN A 299 9.51 11.50 19.39
C GLN A 299 8.58 10.46 20.06
N GLY A 300 9.09 9.68 21.02
CA GLY A 300 8.35 8.64 21.73
C GLY A 300 8.32 7.28 21.00
N ILE A 301 9.12 7.11 19.93
CA ILE A 301 9.30 5.83 19.26
C ILE A 301 10.50 5.11 19.87
N VAL A 302 10.23 3.96 20.50
CA VAL A 302 11.26 3.16 21.16
C VAL A 302 12.07 2.38 20.13
N SER A 303 11.36 1.70 19.21
CA SER A 303 12.03 0.89 18.18
C SER A 303 11.16 0.68 16.93
N ILE A 304 11.84 0.33 15.84
CA ILE A 304 11.23 -0.15 14.59
C ILE A 304 11.65 -1.61 14.41
N SER A 305 10.69 -2.48 14.11
CA SER A 305 10.90 -3.89 13.77
C SER A 305 10.18 -4.23 12.46
N ALA A 306 10.21 -5.49 12.03
CA ALA A 306 9.46 -5.96 10.86
C ALA A 306 8.89 -7.36 11.10
N GLY A 307 7.80 -7.67 10.41
CA GLY A 307 7.19 -8.99 10.45
C GLY A 307 7.86 -9.94 9.47
N ASN A 308 8.34 -11.06 10.00
CA ASN A 308 8.82 -12.18 9.20
C ASN A 308 8.50 -13.52 9.86
N TYR A 309 8.68 -14.59 9.11
CA TYR A 309 8.40 -15.97 9.53
C TYR A 309 9.66 -16.83 9.34
N GLY A 310 10.83 -16.25 9.62
CA GLY A 310 12.12 -16.89 9.42
C GLY A 310 12.48 -17.11 7.94
N GLY A 311 11.88 -16.34 7.04
CA GLY A 311 12.10 -16.44 5.60
C GLY A 311 11.38 -17.62 4.94
N LYS A 312 10.31 -18.14 5.54
CA LYS A 312 9.58 -19.34 5.07
C LYS A 312 8.23 -19.02 4.39
N LEU A 313 7.76 -17.77 4.48
CA LEU A 313 6.45 -17.37 3.95
C LEU A 313 6.52 -16.87 2.51
N GLY A 314 7.56 -16.15 2.14
CA GLY A 314 7.70 -15.56 0.82
C GLY A 314 9.14 -15.46 0.33
N PRO A 315 9.35 -15.36 -1.00
CA PRO A 315 10.68 -15.37 -1.60
C PRO A 315 11.44 -14.04 -1.48
N TYR A 316 10.75 -12.94 -1.18
CA TYR A 316 11.36 -11.61 -1.14
C TYR A 316 11.63 -11.15 0.28
N LYS A 317 12.74 -10.43 0.45
CA LYS A 317 13.16 -9.87 1.75
C LYS A 317 13.60 -8.43 1.58
N ALA A 318 13.21 -7.57 2.55
CA ALA A 318 13.74 -6.23 2.69
C ALA A 318 14.29 -6.06 4.12
N PHE A 319 15.57 -5.88 4.25
CA PHE A 319 16.23 -5.72 5.55
C PHE A 319 16.06 -4.28 6.04
N LEU A 320 15.73 -4.11 7.33
CA LEU A 320 15.58 -2.77 7.90
C LEU A 320 16.86 -1.96 7.88
N LYS A 321 18.04 -2.61 7.95
CA LYS A 321 19.34 -1.94 7.80
C LYS A 321 19.52 -1.23 6.45
N GLU A 322 18.82 -1.67 5.39
CA GLU A 322 18.85 -0.99 4.08
C GLU A 322 18.30 0.44 4.19
N ALA A 323 17.38 0.70 5.15
CA ALA A 323 16.87 2.05 5.43
C ALA A 323 17.94 2.97 6.05
N LEU A 324 18.99 2.40 6.64
CA LEU A 324 20.11 3.12 7.24
C LEU A 324 21.27 3.35 6.27
N GLU A 325 21.14 2.85 5.01
CA GLU A 325 22.21 2.91 4.00
C GLU A 325 23.52 2.25 4.46
N ILE A 326 23.40 1.25 5.35
CA ILE A 326 24.50 0.41 5.77
C ILE A 326 24.59 -0.77 4.78
N THR A 327 25.72 -0.88 4.12
CA THR A 327 26.07 -1.99 3.22
C THR A 327 26.54 -3.21 4.00
#